data_8ca2b71a603491bbf0d67596da46b139
#
_entry.id   8ca2b71a603491bbf0d67596da46b139
#
_cell.length_a   1.000
_cell.length_b   1.000
_cell.length_c   1.000
_cell.angle_alpha   90.00
_cell.angle_beta   90.00
_cell.angle_gamma   90.00
#
_symmetry.space_group_name_H-M   'P 1'
#
loop_
_entity.id
_entity.type
_entity.pdbx_description
1 polymer ?
#
loop_
_entity_poly.entity_id
_entity_poly.type
_entity_poly.pdbx_seq_one_letter_code
_entity_poly.pdbx_strand_id
1 'polypeptide(L)'
;MSVQPKAGPTARMNVDEFLAWAEGQPGRYELVDGKVFAMSPERIRHAETKLATYQALGAAIRAAGLPCRVLPDGVAVRIDASASFEPDALVYCGERLDPNATTVAEPVVIVEVLSPSTRHVDTGTKLMGYFRLPSLQHYLILDTERRTVIHHRRSTGDLIETRIAASGDLSLDPPGLTLAVASLFAEP
;
A
#
# COMPACT_ATOMS: atom_id res chain seq x y z
N MET A 1 -15.92 -25.85 -10.83
CA MET A 1 -14.55 -25.94 -11.38
C MET A 1 -13.70 -25.01 -10.53
N SER A 2 -12.83 -25.58 -9.72
CA SER A 2 -11.90 -24.81 -8.88
C SER A 2 -10.76 -24.33 -9.78
N VAL A 3 -10.70 -23.04 -10.06
CA VAL A 3 -9.55 -22.44 -10.74
C VAL A 3 -8.45 -22.35 -9.68
N GLN A 4 -7.51 -23.27 -9.73
CA GLN A 4 -6.28 -23.13 -8.92
C GLN A 4 -5.52 -21.91 -9.46
N PRO A 5 -4.99 -21.03 -8.57
CA PRO A 5 -4.11 -19.96 -9.00
C PRO A 5 -2.94 -20.60 -9.76
N LYS A 6 -2.68 -20.13 -10.98
CA LYS A 6 -1.48 -20.53 -11.72
C LYS A 6 -0.28 -20.20 -10.82
N ALA A 7 0.48 -21.22 -10.45
CA ALA A 7 1.75 -21.02 -9.78
C ALA A 7 2.61 -20.10 -10.65
N GLY A 8 3.09 -19.02 -10.05
CA GLY A 8 4.08 -18.15 -10.70
C GLY A 8 5.33 -18.96 -11.09
N PRO A 9 6.27 -18.32 -11.80
CA PRO A 9 7.51 -18.99 -12.17
C PRO A 9 8.18 -19.59 -10.93
N THR A 10 8.66 -20.83 -11.03
CA THR A 10 9.36 -21.51 -9.92
C THR A 10 10.77 -20.94 -9.68
N ALA A 11 11.33 -20.23 -10.66
CA ALA A 11 12.61 -19.55 -10.55
C ALA A 11 12.45 -18.22 -9.80
N ARG A 12 13.45 -17.85 -8.99
CA ARG A 12 13.54 -16.53 -8.39
C ARG A 12 13.81 -15.48 -9.46
N MET A 13 13.20 -14.32 -9.32
CA MET A 13 13.35 -13.16 -10.20
C MET A 13 13.90 -11.97 -9.44
N ASN A 14 14.64 -11.11 -10.10
CA ASN A 14 14.83 -9.74 -9.66
C ASN A 14 13.62 -8.87 -10.05
N VAL A 15 13.54 -7.65 -9.55
CA VAL A 15 12.37 -6.78 -9.78
C VAL A 15 12.21 -6.41 -11.27
N ASP A 16 13.30 -6.20 -12.01
CA ASP A 16 13.21 -5.85 -13.44
C ASP A 16 12.67 -6.99 -14.27
N GLU A 17 13.14 -8.21 -14.00
CA GLU A 17 12.62 -9.44 -14.61
C GLU A 17 11.14 -9.66 -14.25
N PHE A 18 10.78 -9.39 -12.99
CA PHE A 18 9.41 -9.52 -12.51
C PHE A 18 8.47 -8.53 -13.20
N LEU A 19 8.83 -7.25 -13.27
CA LEU A 19 7.99 -6.23 -13.90
C LEU A 19 7.78 -6.52 -15.38
N ALA A 20 8.85 -6.88 -16.11
CA ALA A 20 8.77 -7.28 -17.52
C ALA A 20 7.90 -8.54 -17.72
N TRP A 21 7.99 -9.51 -16.81
CA TRP A 21 7.16 -10.71 -16.86
C TRP A 21 5.69 -10.40 -16.53
N ALA A 22 5.42 -9.59 -15.51
CA ALA A 22 4.07 -9.28 -15.03
C ALA A 22 3.24 -8.51 -16.07
N GLU A 23 3.87 -7.64 -16.87
CA GLU A 23 3.23 -6.87 -17.93
C GLU A 23 2.49 -7.74 -18.96
N GLY A 24 2.99 -8.97 -19.19
CA GLY A 24 2.37 -9.94 -20.10
C GLY A 24 1.43 -10.95 -19.46
N GLN A 25 1.18 -10.87 -18.14
CA GLN A 25 0.37 -11.86 -17.41
C GLN A 25 -1.06 -11.37 -17.13
N PRO A 26 -2.05 -12.26 -17.24
CA PRO A 26 -3.39 -11.96 -16.76
C PRO A 26 -3.40 -12.00 -15.22
N GLY A 27 -3.80 -10.89 -14.57
CA GLY A 27 -3.90 -10.79 -13.12
C GLY A 27 -2.88 -9.82 -12.52
N ARG A 28 -2.85 -9.78 -11.19
CA ARG A 28 -1.97 -8.90 -10.40
C ARG A 28 -1.03 -9.77 -9.57
N TYR A 29 0.19 -9.29 -9.41
CA TYR A 29 1.25 -10.07 -8.77
C TYR A 29 2.13 -9.15 -7.93
N GLU A 30 2.73 -9.74 -6.90
CA GLU A 30 3.78 -9.12 -6.09
C GLU A 30 5.03 -9.98 -6.11
N LEU A 31 6.18 -9.36 -5.90
CA LEU A 31 7.46 -10.03 -5.75
C LEU A 31 7.91 -9.92 -4.29
N VAL A 32 8.09 -11.05 -3.62
CA VAL A 32 8.58 -11.13 -2.24
C VAL A 32 9.79 -12.03 -2.19
N ASP A 33 10.94 -11.50 -1.83
CA ASP A 33 12.21 -12.24 -1.79
C ASP A 33 12.50 -13.04 -3.08
N GLY A 34 12.23 -12.43 -4.23
CA GLY A 34 12.44 -13.03 -5.55
C GLY A 34 11.38 -14.07 -5.95
N LYS A 35 10.34 -14.28 -5.15
CA LYS A 35 9.23 -15.19 -5.46
C LYS A 35 8.00 -14.41 -5.86
N VAL A 36 7.33 -14.87 -6.92
CA VAL A 36 6.11 -14.26 -7.44
C VAL A 36 4.90 -14.80 -6.70
N PHE A 37 4.05 -13.90 -6.21
CA PHE A 37 2.78 -14.20 -5.57
C PHE A 37 1.63 -13.60 -6.36
N ALA A 38 0.65 -14.43 -6.73
CA ALA A 38 -0.57 -13.95 -7.36
C ALA A 38 -1.51 -13.35 -6.32
N MET A 39 -2.09 -12.20 -6.63
CA MET A 39 -3.11 -11.58 -5.80
C MET A 39 -4.46 -12.26 -6.06
N SER A 40 -5.22 -12.47 -4.99
CA SER A 40 -6.56 -13.06 -5.06
C SER A 40 -7.63 -12.02 -5.35
N PRO A 41 -8.78 -12.39 -5.94
CA PRO A 41 -9.93 -11.50 -6.02
C PRO A 41 -10.35 -10.98 -4.65
N GLU A 42 -10.73 -9.72 -4.61
CA GLU A 42 -11.08 -9.02 -3.39
C GLU A 42 -12.55 -9.21 -3.00
N ARG A 43 -12.83 -9.07 -1.71
CA ARG A 43 -14.22 -8.96 -1.22
C ARG A 43 -14.74 -7.54 -1.47
N ILE A 44 -16.05 -7.37 -1.65
CA ILE A 44 -16.70 -6.06 -1.86
C ILE A 44 -16.29 -5.07 -0.77
N ARG A 45 -16.40 -5.44 0.52
CA ARG A 45 -15.97 -4.58 1.64
C ARG A 45 -14.53 -4.08 1.52
N HIS A 46 -13.63 -4.91 1.03
CA HIS A 46 -12.24 -4.53 0.80
C HIS A 46 -12.14 -3.44 -0.28
N ALA A 47 -12.76 -3.69 -1.44
CA ALA A 47 -12.76 -2.73 -2.55
C ALA A 47 -13.41 -1.38 -2.16
N GLU A 48 -14.54 -1.42 -1.42
CA GLU A 48 -15.20 -0.21 -0.91
C GLU A 48 -14.30 0.57 0.07
N THR A 49 -13.59 -0.12 0.96
CA THR A 49 -12.64 0.51 1.89
C THR A 49 -11.46 1.15 1.14
N LYS A 50 -10.93 0.51 0.11
CA LYS A 50 -9.90 1.10 -0.77
C LYS A 50 -10.40 2.40 -1.41
N LEU A 51 -11.61 2.38 -1.95
CA LEU A 51 -12.21 3.57 -2.57
C LEU A 51 -12.41 4.71 -1.55
N ALA A 52 -12.97 4.41 -0.36
CA ALA A 52 -13.16 5.39 0.70
C ALA A 52 -11.80 6.00 1.13
N THR A 53 -10.79 5.16 1.32
CA THR A 53 -9.43 5.59 1.68
C THR A 53 -8.81 6.50 0.61
N TYR A 54 -8.90 6.11 -0.66
CA TYR A 54 -8.41 6.93 -1.77
C TYR A 54 -9.08 8.31 -1.79
N GLN A 55 -10.39 8.36 -1.62
CA GLN A 55 -11.17 9.62 -1.57
C GLN A 55 -10.79 10.49 -0.37
N ALA A 56 -10.66 9.90 0.82
CA ALA A 56 -10.28 10.59 2.04
C ALA A 56 -8.88 11.20 1.94
N LEU A 57 -7.89 10.45 1.46
CA LEU A 57 -6.53 10.93 1.22
C LEU A 57 -6.53 12.07 0.19
N GLY A 58 -7.23 11.91 -0.93
CA GLY A 58 -7.34 12.95 -1.95
C GLY A 58 -8.02 14.23 -1.44
N ALA A 59 -9.05 14.10 -0.60
CA ALA A 59 -9.70 15.25 0.03
C ALA A 59 -8.76 15.96 1.01
N ALA A 60 -8.05 15.22 1.85
CA ALA A 60 -7.08 15.79 2.81
C ALA A 60 -5.92 16.51 2.11
N ILE A 61 -5.37 15.94 1.03
CA ILE A 61 -4.32 16.57 0.22
C ILE A 61 -4.81 17.92 -0.33
N ARG A 62 -6.02 17.95 -0.90
CA ARG A 62 -6.60 19.20 -1.44
C ARG A 62 -6.86 20.23 -0.35
N ALA A 63 -7.40 19.80 0.78
CA ALA A 63 -7.68 20.69 1.93
C ALA A 63 -6.41 21.31 2.52
N ALA A 64 -5.33 20.54 2.56
CA ALA A 64 -4.02 21.00 3.05
C ALA A 64 -3.23 21.82 2.01
N GLY A 65 -3.66 21.87 0.76
CA GLY A 65 -2.96 22.56 -0.32
C GLY A 65 -1.57 21.99 -0.63
N LEU A 66 -1.35 20.71 -0.37
CA LEU A 66 -0.04 20.08 -0.50
C LEU A 66 0.25 19.66 -1.95
N PRO A 67 1.52 19.73 -2.40
CA PRO A 67 1.96 19.27 -3.71
C PRO A 67 2.10 17.73 -3.72
N CYS A 68 1.08 17.03 -3.23
CA CYS A 68 1.06 15.58 -3.14
C CYS A 68 -0.05 15.00 -4.02
N ARG A 69 0.07 13.72 -4.34
CA ARG A 69 -0.93 12.96 -5.10
C ARG A 69 -1.15 11.61 -4.45
N VAL A 70 -2.40 11.18 -4.49
CA VAL A 70 -2.79 9.83 -4.11
C VAL A 70 -2.95 8.98 -5.37
N LEU A 71 -2.46 7.76 -5.34
CA LEU A 71 -2.72 6.73 -6.35
C LEU A 71 -3.47 5.56 -5.71
N PRO A 72 -4.44 4.98 -6.45
CA PRO A 72 -5.07 3.72 -6.05
C PRO A 72 -4.10 2.55 -6.26
N ASP A 73 -4.55 1.35 -6.00
CA ASP A 73 -3.87 0.11 -6.36
C ASP A 73 -3.58 0.00 -7.88
N GLY A 74 -2.70 -0.92 -8.26
CA GLY A 74 -2.28 -1.14 -9.64
C GLY A 74 -0.92 -0.52 -9.98
N VAL A 75 -0.28 0.17 -9.04
CA VAL A 75 1.06 0.72 -9.22
C VAL A 75 2.01 0.10 -8.20
N ALA A 76 3.13 -0.44 -8.67
CA ALA A 76 4.08 -1.12 -7.81
C ALA A 76 5.00 -0.16 -7.06
N VAL A 77 5.45 -0.58 -5.89
CA VAL A 77 6.50 0.07 -5.10
C VAL A 77 7.70 -0.89 -5.04
N ARG A 78 8.81 -0.48 -5.65
CA ARG A 78 10.07 -1.23 -5.60
C ARG A 78 10.70 -1.05 -4.23
N ILE A 79 10.93 -2.15 -3.52
CA ILE A 79 11.58 -2.13 -2.20
C ILE A 79 13.08 -2.28 -2.35
N ASP A 80 13.53 -3.28 -3.10
CA ASP A 80 14.94 -3.57 -3.39
C ASP A 80 15.06 -4.37 -4.70
N ALA A 81 16.18 -5.04 -4.92
CA ALA A 81 16.40 -5.84 -6.13
C ALA A 81 15.52 -7.09 -6.21
N SER A 82 14.92 -7.56 -5.10
CA SER A 82 14.21 -8.84 -4.99
C SER A 82 12.77 -8.72 -4.47
N ALA A 83 12.31 -7.49 -4.16
CA ALA A 83 10.99 -7.26 -3.61
C ALA A 83 10.32 -6.04 -4.26
N SER A 84 9.07 -6.23 -4.69
CA SER A 84 8.19 -5.20 -5.22
C SER A 84 6.76 -5.50 -4.81
N PHE A 85 6.10 -4.57 -4.12
CA PHE A 85 4.75 -4.72 -3.59
C PHE A 85 3.79 -3.78 -4.30
N GLU A 86 2.51 -4.13 -4.30
CA GLU A 86 1.44 -3.33 -4.88
C GLU A 86 0.46 -2.92 -3.77
N PRO A 87 0.63 -1.73 -3.17
CA PRO A 87 -0.24 -1.27 -2.10
C PRO A 87 -1.65 -0.94 -2.57
N ASP A 88 -2.62 -0.99 -1.66
CA ASP A 88 -4.02 -0.65 -1.94
C ASP A 88 -4.24 0.84 -2.18
N ALA A 89 -3.41 1.70 -1.58
CA ALA A 89 -3.27 3.11 -1.92
C ALA A 89 -1.90 3.62 -1.48
N LEU A 90 -1.41 4.66 -2.15
CA LEU A 90 -0.19 5.35 -1.75
C LEU A 90 -0.29 6.85 -2.00
N VAL A 91 0.51 7.63 -1.26
CA VAL A 91 0.71 9.06 -1.49
C VAL A 91 2.18 9.31 -1.79
N TYR A 92 2.44 10.09 -2.82
CA TYR A 92 3.75 10.68 -3.10
C TYR A 92 3.63 12.20 -3.21
N CYS A 93 4.72 12.93 -2.98
CA CYS A 93 4.74 14.40 -3.03
C CYS A 93 5.83 14.89 -3.98
N GLY A 94 5.68 16.13 -4.45
CA GLY A 94 6.62 16.76 -5.37
C GLY A 94 6.18 16.72 -6.84
N GLU A 95 7.14 16.53 -7.73
CA GLU A 95 6.89 16.55 -9.19
C GLU A 95 5.97 15.41 -9.63
N ARG A 96 5.24 15.66 -10.69
CA ARG A 96 4.37 14.65 -11.28
C ARG A 96 5.23 13.55 -11.92
N LEU A 97 4.95 12.30 -11.55
CA LEU A 97 5.61 11.14 -12.17
C LEU A 97 5.23 11.00 -13.64
N ASP A 98 6.08 10.32 -14.41
CA ASP A 98 5.78 9.92 -15.78
C ASP A 98 4.46 9.15 -15.81
N PRO A 99 3.47 9.54 -16.63
CA PRO A 99 2.18 8.87 -16.73
C PRO A 99 2.30 7.41 -17.21
N ASN A 100 3.42 7.03 -17.81
CA ASN A 100 3.68 5.64 -18.24
C ASN A 100 4.49 4.82 -17.21
N ALA A 101 4.90 5.43 -16.08
CA ALA A 101 5.60 4.70 -15.03
C ALA A 101 4.67 3.67 -14.37
N THR A 102 5.18 2.46 -14.19
CA THR A 102 4.49 1.36 -13.49
C THR A 102 4.89 1.24 -12.02
N THR A 103 5.85 2.07 -11.58
CA THR A 103 6.38 2.06 -10.20
C THR A 103 6.44 3.46 -9.62
N VAL A 104 6.28 3.55 -8.29
CA VAL A 104 6.56 4.75 -7.49
C VAL A 104 7.78 4.47 -6.64
N ALA A 105 8.83 5.31 -6.79
CA ALA A 105 10.10 5.13 -6.07
C ALA A 105 10.05 5.71 -4.65
N GLU A 106 9.35 6.82 -4.45
CA GLU A 106 9.39 7.60 -3.21
C GLU A 106 7.99 7.84 -2.63
N PRO A 107 7.26 6.79 -2.21
CA PRO A 107 6.00 6.98 -1.50
C PRO A 107 6.25 7.57 -0.11
N VAL A 108 5.37 8.47 0.33
CA VAL A 108 5.41 9.08 1.67
C VAL A 108 4.43 8.39 2.61
N VAL A 109 3.27 8.00 2.09
CA VAL A 109 2.25 7.22 2.82
C VAL A 109 1.91 5.99 1.99
N ILE A 110 1.81 4.84 2.64
CA ILE A 110 1.31 3.59 2.06
C ILE A 110 0.13 3.10 2.89
N VAL A 111 -0.86 2.55 2.22
CA VAL A 111 -2.05 1.95 2.84
C VAL A 111 -2.27 0.55 2.31
N GLU A 112 -2.50 -0.38 3.22
CA GLU A 112 -2.95 -1.74 2.95
C GLU A 112 -4.27 -2.00 3.67
N VAL A 113 -5.21 -2.63 3.00
CA VAL A 113 -6.48 -3.06 3.58
C VAL A 113 -6.39 -4.54 3.88
N LEU A 114 -6.53 -4.93 5.15
CA LEU A 114 -6.37 -6.32 5.56
C LEU A 114 -7.42 -7.22 4.93
N SER A 115 -6.94 -8.32 4.38
CA SER A 115 -7.76 -9.47 4.01
C SER A 115 -7.36 -10.68 4.87
N PRO A 116 -8.22 -11.71 5.01
CA PRO A 116 -7.85 -12.92 5.73
C PRO A 116 -6.61 -13.63 5.16
N SER A 117 -6.36 -13.48 3.85
CA SER A 117 -5.24 -14.12 3.14
C SER A 117 -3.93 -13.35 3.25
N THR A 118 -3.95 -12.03 3.44
CA THR A 118 -2.75 -11.17 3.44
C THR A 118 -2.28 -10.75 4.83
N ARG A 119 -3.10 -10.98 5.88
CA ARG A 119 -2.85 -10.51 7.25
C ARG A 119 -1.42 -10.73 7.74
N HIS A 120 -0.84 -11.92 7.56
CA HIS A 120 0.53 -12.22 8.01
C HIS A 120 1.60 -11.52 7.18
N VAL A 121 1.37 -11.34 5.89
CA VAL A 121 2.31 -10.67 4.98
C VAL A 121 2.31 -9.17 5.24
N ASP A 122 1.12 -8.56 5.38
CA ASP A 122 0.96 -7.12 5.58
C ASP A 122 1.51 -6.66 6.93
N THR A 123 1.31 -7.46 7.99
CA THR A 123 1.76 -7.10 9.33
C THR A 123 3.24 -7.41 9.62
N GLY A 124 3.92 -8.13 8.77
CA GLY A 124 5.31 -8.55 8.97
C GLY A 124 6.21 -8.20 7.80
N THR A 125 6.17 -8.97 6.73
CA THR A 125 7.10 -8.84 5.60
C THR A 125 6.97 -7.48 4.91
N LYS A 126 5.75 -7.00 4.64
CA LYS A 126 5.53 -5.70 4.02
C LYS A 126 5.93 -4.56 4.95
N LEU A 127 5.62 -4.63 6.25
CA LEU A 127 6.05 -3.63 7.22
C LEU A 127 7.56 -3.41 7.17
N MET A 128 8.33 -4.49 7.29
CA MET A 128 9.80 -4.42 7.23
C MET A 128 10.30 -3.98 5.85
N GLY A 129 9.64 -4.41 4.79
CA GLY A 129 9.98 -4.03 3.42
C GLY A 129 9.75 -2.54 3.19
N TYR A 130 8.56 -2.05 3.42
CA TYR A 130 8.20 -0.66 3.17
C TYR A 130 9.07 0.34 3.94
N PHE A 131 9.38 0.08 5.21
CA PHE A 131 10.24 0.97 6.01
C PHE A 131 11.74 0.94 5.62
N ARG A 132 12.15 0.09 4.69
CA ARG A 132 13.47 0.20 4.04
C ARG A 132 13.54 1.38 3.06
N LEU A 133 12.40 1.90 2.62
CA LEU A 133 12.33 3.10 1.79
C LEU A 133 12.51 4.34 2.67
N PRO A 134 13.55 5.16 2.44
CA PRO A 134 13.78 6.35 3.27
C PRO A 134 12.66 7.39 3.17
N SER A 135 11.96 7.44 2.02
CA SER A 135 10.85 8.34 1.78
C SER A 135 9.60 8.03 2.60
N LEU A 136 9.40 6.75 2.96
CA LEU A 136 8.19 6.34 3.66
C LEU A 136 8.16 6.89 5.08
N GLN A 137 7.10 7.62 5.39
CA GLN A 137 6.84 8.18 6.72
C GLN A 137 5.72 7.46 7.44
N HIS A 138 4.69 7.02 6.70
CA HIS A 138 3.52 6.41 7.29
C HIS A 138 3.10 5.15 6.53
N TYR A 139 2.86 4.09 7.27
CA TYR A 139 2.25 2.87 6.79
C TYR A 139 0.97 2.59 7.56
N LEU A 140 -0.17 2.61 6.89
CA LEU A 140 -1.49 2.39 7.46
C LEU A 140 -2.00 1.00 7.06
N ILE A 141 -2.40 0.22 8.05
CA ILE A 141 -3.04 -1.07 7.84
C ILE A 141 -4.49 -0.96 8.34
N LEU A 142 -5.45 -1.16 7.44
CA LEU A 142 -6.87 -1.02 7.73
C LEU A 142 -7.53 -2.37 7.99
N ASP A 143 -7.99 -2.61 9.22
CA ASP A 143 -8.81 -3.79 9.55
C ASP A 143 -10.28 -3.45 9.33
N THR A 144 -10.85 -3.96 8.24
CA THR A 144 -12.24 -3.68 7.84
C THR A 144 -13.27 -4.35 8.76
N GLU A 145 -12.92 -5.44 9.45
CA GLU A 145 -13.82 -6.13 10.37
C GLU A 145 -13.97 -5.38 11.68
N ARG A 146 -12.84 -4.86 12.21
CA ARG A 146 -12.81 -4.10 13.45
C ARG A 146 -12.97 -2.60 13.25
N ARG A 147 -12.93 -2.13 12.00
CA ARG A 147 -12.90 -0.69 11.63
C ARG A 147 -11.81 0.06 12.39
N THR A 148 -10.61 -0.54 12.44
CA THR A 148 -9.44 0.00 13.12
C THR A 148 -8.30 0.20 12.14
N VAL A 149 -7.48 1.21 12.42
CA VAL A 149 -6.24 1.51 11.70
C VAL A 149 -5.06 1.18 12.58
N ILE A 150 -4.14 0.36 12.07
CA ILE A 150 -2.81 0.20 12.66
C ILE A 150 -1.92 1.18 11.88
N HIS A 151 -1.47 2.23 12.56
CA HIS A 151 -0.64 3.28 11.98
C HIS A 151 0.80 3.11 12.45
N HIS A 152 1.67 2.74 11.54
CA HIS A 152 3.11 2.74 11.74
C HIS A 152 3.69 4.04 11.20
N ARG A 153 4.45 4.76 12.02
CA ARG A 153 5.08 6.03 11.67
C ARG A 153 6.59 5.94 11.88
N ARG A 154 7.36 6.46 10.92
CA ARG A 154 8.79 6.68 11.11
C ARG A 154 9.01 7.72 12.20
N SER A 155 9.88 7.43 13.15
CA SER A 155 10.27 8.32 14.24
C SER A 155 11.76 8.62 14.17
N THR A 156 12.36 9.13 15.23
CA THR A 156 13.78 9.48 15.27
C THR A 156 14.68 8.24 15.13
N GLY A 157 15.70 8.34 14.30
CA GLY A 157 16.58 7.21 14.01
C GLY A 157 15.86 6.09 13.25
N ASP A 158 16.06 4.85 13.67
CA ASP A 158 15.44 3.65 13.05
C ASP A 158 14.15 3.21 13.75
N LEU A 159 13.58 4.05 14.64
CA LEU A 159 12.38 3.70 15.38
C LEU A 159 11.13 3.84 14.51
N ILE A 160 10.24 2.84 14.63
CA ILE A 160 8.89 2.86 14.07
C ILE A 160 7.91 2.88 15.23
N GLU A 161 7.16 3.97 15.35
CA GLU A 161 6.08 4.07 16.33
C GLU A 161 4.81 3.45 15.76
N THR A 162 4.09 2.68 16.58
CA THR A 162 2.82 2.05 16.20
C THR A 162 1.70 2.57 17.08
N ARG A 163 0.62 3.03 16.44
CA ARG A 163 -0.64 3.42 17.09
C ARG A 163 -1.79 2.64 16.49
N ILE A 164 -2.73 2.18 17.32
CA ILE A 164 -3.98 1.57 16.88
C ILE A 164 -5.11 2.56 17.22
N ALA A 165 -5.91 2.90 16.21
CA ALA A 165 -7.00 3.85 16.34
C ALA A 165 -8.30 3.29 15.74
N ALA A 166 -9.39 3.39 16.48
CA ALA A 166 -10.75 3.03 16.02
C ALA A 166 -11.62 4.28 15.78
N SER A 167 -11.16 5.45 16.19
CA SER A 167 -11.89 6.73 16.05
C SER A 167 -10.93 7.92 16.19
N GLY A 168 -11.43 9.13 15.97
CA GLY A 168 -10.64 10.35 16.03
C GLY A 168 -9.84 10.60 14.76
N ASP A 169 -8.83 11.46 14.89
CA ASP A 169 -8.02 11.88 13.75
C ASP A 169 -6.62 11.27 13.78
N LEU A 170 -6.12 10.95 12.59
CA LEU A 170 -4.75 10.56 12.32
C LEU A 170 -3.99 11.75 11.74
N SER A 171 -2.91 12.13 12.38
CA SER A 171 -1.94 13.09 11.83
C SER A 171 -0.87 12.35 11.07
N LEU A 172 -0.71 12.66 9.79
CA LEU A 172 0.33 12.16 8.90
C LEU A 172 1.27 13.31 8.56
N ASP A 173 2.23 13.55 9.44
CA ASP A 173 3.22 14.62 9.30
C ASP A 173 4.65 14.04 9.43
N PRO A 174 5.51 14.21 8.38
CA PRO A 174 5.18 14.75 7.06
C PRO A 174 4.22 13.86 6.26
N PRO A 175 3.41 14.36 5.30
CA PRO A 175 3.49 15.68 4.66
C PRO A 175 2.59 16.75 5.28
N GLY A 176 1.88 16.51 6.35
CA GLY A 176 0.99 17.47 7.00
C GLY A 176 -0.49 17.22 6.68
N LEU A 177 -0.90 15.94 6.62
CA LEU A 177 -2.28 15.55 6.41
C LEU A 177 -2.96 15.21 7.74
N THR A 178 -4.24 15.50 7.81
CA THR A 178 -5.12 15.01 8.88
C THR A 178 -6.28 14.24 8.27
N LEU A 179 -6.53 13.03 8.79
CA LEU A 179 -7.56 12.11 8.32
C LEU A 179 -8.42 11.65 9.49
N ALA A 180 -9.74 11.83 9.40
CA ALA A 180 -10.64 11.15 10.33
C ALA A 180 -10.60 9.64 10.09
N VAL A 181 -10.40 8.83 11.14
CA VAL A 181 -10.38 7.36 11.04
C VAL A 181 -11.65 6.84 10.36
N ALA A 182 -12.80 7.41 10.71
CA ALA A 182 -14.08 7.01 10.14
C ALA A 182 -14.16 7.18 8.61
N SER A 183 -13.47 8.18 8.04
CA SER A 183 -13.48 8.44 6.59
C SER A 183 -12.68 7.44 5.77
N LEU A 184 -11.84 6.62 6.40
CA LEU A 184 -11.04 5.59 5.74
C LEU A 184 -11.83 4.31 5.45
N PHE A 185 -13.00 4.16 6.04
CA PHE A 185 -13.85 2.99 5.86
C PHE A 185 -15.13 3.35 5.11
N ALA A 186 -15.58 2.46 4.24
CA ALA A 186 -16.90 2.59 3.64
C ALA A 186 -17.99 2.68 4.73
N GLU A 187 -19.05 3.42 4.45
CA GLU A 187 -20.22 3.39 5.32
C GLU A 187 -20.85 1.98 5.31
N PRO A 188 -21.41 1.54 6.45
CA PRO A 188 -22.01 0.21 6.56
C PRO A 188 -23.28 0.07 5.70
#